data_9c56f3a4e8268f2f8066b55d2882a0ab
#
_entry.id   9c56f3a4e8268f2f8066b55d2882a0ab
#
_cell.length_a   1.000
_cell.length_b   1.000
_cell.length_c   1.000
_cell.angle_alpha   90.00
_cell.angle_beta   90.00
_cell.angle_gamma   90.00
#
_symmetry.space_group_name_H-M   'P 1'
#
loop_
_entity.id
_entity.type
_entity.pdbx_description
1 polymer ?
#
loop_
_entity_poly.entity_id
_entity_poly.type
_entity_poly.pdbx_seq_one_letter_code
_entity_poly.pdbx_strand_id
1 'polypeptide(L)'
;MSIGLQYLNKKEKETVNSFVKELREKLGGNILNILLFGSKVRGDFDRDSDIDIFILAREKGDIRDAVSDIAAEYFLEYNVPLAPVVYSLFEYTKNKELGSFFFEQLEKEGIAL
;
A
#
# COMPACT_ATOMS: atom_id res chain seq x y z
N MET A 1 -13.84 10.87 7.03
CA MET A 1 -13.98 9.82 6.00
C MET A 1 -13.12 10.15 4.80
N SER A 2 -12.42 9.18 4.30
CA SER A 2 -11.53 9.38 3.14
C SER A 2 -12.30 9.22 1.83
N ILE A 3 -12.24 10.24 0.97
CA ILE A 3 -12.89 10.21 -0.34
C ILE A 3 -12.32 9.10 -1.21
N GLY A 4 -11.00 8.85 -1.11
CA GLY A 4 -10.31 7.88 -1.95
C GLY A 4 -10.64 6.42 -1.69
N LEU A 5 -11.38 6.11 -0.63
CA LEU A 5 -11.72 4.75 -0.27
C LEU A 5 -13.10 4.32 -0.75
N GLN A 6 -13.72 5.11 -1.63
CA GLN A 6 -15.09 4.87 -2.09
C GLN A 6 -15.28 3.53 -2.81
N TYR A 7 -14.22 2.98 -3.42
CA TYR A 7 -14.29 1.73 -4.17
C TYR A 7 -13.94 0.50 -3.33
N LEU A 8 -13.66 0.67 -2.04
CA LEU A 8 -13.47 -0.45 -1.12
C LEU A 8 -14.79 -0.74 -0.42
N ASN A 9 -15.15 -2.01 -0.33
CA ASN A 9 -16.30 -2.39 0.48
C ASN A 9 -15.94 -2.33 1.96
N LYS A 10 -16.91 -2.56 2.84
CA LYS A 10 -16.70 -2.45 4.29
C LYS A 10 -15.59 -3.37 4.79
N LYS A 11 -15.60 -4.63 4.34
CA LYS A 11 -14.61 -5.62 4.75
C LYS A 11 -13.21 -5.22 4.29
N GLU A 12 -13.11 -4.74 3.05
CA GLU A 12 -11.83 -4.25 2.51
C GLU A 12 -11.30 -3.06 3.29
N LYS A 13 -12.17 -2.11 3.61
CA LYS A 13 -11.77 -0.93 4.41
C LYS A 13 -11.26 -1.32 5.78
N GLU A 14 -11.96 -2.21 6.45
CA GLU A 14 -11.56 -2.69 7.77
C GLU A 14 -10.22 -3.43 7.71
N THR A 15 -10.04 -4.26 6.69
CA THR A 15 -8.80 -5.01 6.50
C THR A 15 -7.64 -4.06 6.21
N VAL A 16 -7.81 -3.10 5.32
CA VAL A 16 -6.78 -2.11 5.02
C VAL A 16 -6.41 -1.31 6.25
N ASN A 17 -7.40 -0.86 7.02
CA ASN A 17 -7.15 -0.10 8.23
C ASN A 17 -6.37 -0.91 9.27
N SER A 18 -6.73 -2.18 9.45
CA SER A 18 -6.02 -3.07 10.37
C SER A 18 -4.59 -3.33 9.92
N PHE A 19 -4.41 -3.55 8.63
CA PHE A 19 -3.10 -3.77 8.03
C PHE A 19 -2.18 -2.56 8.25
N VAL A 20 -2.68 -1.36 7.94
CA VAL A 20 -1.92 -0.12 8.12
C VAL A 20 -1.55 0.09 9.59
N LYS A 21 -2.51 -0.15 10.49
CA LYS A 21 -2.28 -0.02 11.93
C LYS A 21 -1.18 -0.97 12.40
N GLU A 22 -1.23 -2.22 11.96
CA GLU A 22 -0.24 -3.22 12.34
C GLU A 22 1.14 -2.86 11.82
N LEU A 23 1.22 -2.39 10.56
CA LEU A 23 2.50 -1.95 9.99
C LEU A 23 3.11 -0.81 10.81
N ARG A 24 2.29 0.17 11.17
CA ARG A 24 2.78 1.32 11.96
C ARG A 24 3.19 0.92 13.36
N GLU A 25 2.49 -0.03 13.96
CA GLU A 25 2.84 -0.52 15.31
C GLU A 25 4.14 -1.33 15.30
N LYS A 26 4.31 -2.20 14.31
CA LYS A 26 5.47 -3.09 14.25
C LYS A 26 6.69 -2.48 13.59
N LEU A 27 6.49 -1.60 12.61
CA LEU A 27 7.56 -1.08 11.77
C LEU A 27 7.61 0.45 11.75
N GLY A 28 6.85 1.09 12.63
CA GLY A 28 6.55 2.53 12.58
C GLY A 28 7.73 3.46 12.37
N GLY A 29 8.85 3.21 13.07
CA GLY A 29 10.02 4.06 12.95
C GLY A 29 10.65 4.07 11.56
N ASN A 30 10.36 3.04 10.76
CA ASN A 30 10.90 2.90 9.42
C ASN A 30 9.88 3.25 8.33
N ILE A 31 8.61 3.37 8.66
CA ILE A 31 7.55 3.68 7.70
C ILE A 31 7.42 5.19 7.56
N LEU A 32 7.66 5.70 6.35
CA LEU A 32 7.53 7.13 6.06
C LEU A 32 6.17 7.48 5.49
N ASN A 33 5.61 6.60 4.66
CA ASN A 33 4.32 6.88 4.03
C ASN A 33 3.67 5.58 3.58
N ILE A 34 2.34 5.57 3.56
CA ILE A 34 1.56 4.44 3.05
C ILE A 34 0.45 5.02 2.19
N LEU A 35 0.35 4.55 0.94
CA LEU A 35 -0.64 5.04 -0.01
C LEU A 35 -1.44 3.89 -0.60
N LEU A 36 -2.74 4.10 -0.78
CA LEU A 36 -3.56 3.24 -1.62
C LEU A 36 -3.42 3.73 -3.06
N PHE A 37 -3.23 2.82 -4.02
CA PHE A 37 -3.13 3.20 -5.42
C PHE A 37 -3.73 2.12 -6.31
N GLY A 38 -3.66 2.32 -7.63
CA GLY A 38 -4.08 1.31 -8.58
C GLY A 38 -5.57 1.30 -8.85
N SER A 39 -6.09 0.17 -9.31
CA SER A 39 -7.46 0.06 -9.80
C SER A 39 -8.52 0.34 -8.74
N LYS A 40 -8.25 0.05 -7.48
CA LYS A 40 -9.19 0.31 -6.38
C LYS A 40 -9.36 1.80 -6.07
N VAL A 41 -8.43 2.63 -6.55
CA VAL A 41 -8.56 4.09 -6.46
C VAL A 41 -9.31 4.62 -7.66
N ARG A 42 -9.01 4.09 -8.86
CA ARG A 42 -9.62 4.55 -10.10
C ARG A 42 -11.02 4.01 -10.36
N GLY A 43 -11.35 2.87 -9.77
CA GLY A 43 -12.65 2.24 -10.00
C GLY A 43 -12.69 1.32 -11.21
N ASP A 44 -11.54 1.03 -11.82
CA ASP A 44 -11.44 0.16 -13.00
C ASP A 44 -10.99 -1.26 -12.64
N PHE A 45 -11.48 -1.74 -11.52
CA PHE A 45 -11.14 -3.07 -11.01
C PHE A 45 -12.24 -4.08 -11.33
N ASP A 46 -11.87 -5.36 -11.32
CA ASP A 46 -12.84 -6.43 -11.34
C ASP A 46 -12.92 -7.07 -9.95
N ARG A 47 -13.73 -8.13 -9.85
CA ARG A 47 -14.02 -8.80 -8.59
C ARG A 47 -12.76 -9.31 -7.88
N ASP A 48 -11.79 -9.77 -8.66
CA ASP A 48 -10.60 -10.45 -8.13
C ASP A 48 -9.36 -9.54 -8.07
N SER A 49 -9.54 -8.24 -8.30
CA SER A 49 -8.43 -7.30 -8.26
C SER A 49 -7.84 -7.17 -6.86
N ASP A 50 -6.52 -7.16 -6.79
CA ASP A 50 -5.81 -6.93 -5.54
C ASP A 50 -5.93 -5.47 -5.11
N ILE A 51 -5.76 -5.25 -3.81
CA ILE A 51 -5.71 -3.90 -3.26
C ILE A 51 -4.24 -3.48 -3.22
N ASP A 52 -3.86 -2.54 -4.08
CA ASP A 52 -2.48 -2.11 -4.22
C ASP A 52 -2.12 -1.08 -3.14
N ILE A 53 -1.10 -1.38 -2.35
CA ILE A 53 -0.66 -0.51 -1.27
C ILE A 53 0.82 -0.21 -1.45
N PHE A 54 1.15 1.08 -1.56
CA PHE A 54 2.53 1.54 -1.68
C PHE A 54 3.04 1.90 -0.29
N ILE A 55 4.22 1.40 0.06
CA ILE A 55 4.85 1.66 1.34
C ILE A 55 6.22 2.27 1.09
N LEU A 56 6.42 3.50 1.58
CA LEU A 56 7.70 4.17 1.52
C LEU A 56 8.39 3.97 2.86
N ALA A 57 9.54 3.33 2.86
CA ALA A 57 10.32 3.07 4.05
C ALA A 57 11.60 3.89 4.04
N ARG A 58 12.10 4.23 5.23
CA ARG A 58 13.39 4.91 5.35
C ARG A 58 14.50 4.02 4.81
N GLU A 59 14.51 2.77 5.25
CA GLU A 59 15.43 1.76 4.76
C GLU A 59 14.64 0.49 4.48
N LYS A 60 14.98 -0.17 3.36
CA LYS A 60 14.23 -1.35 2.93
C LYS A 60 14.51 -2.57 3.81
N GLY A 61 15.80 -2.91 4.02
CA GLY A 61 16.20 -4.01 4.89
C GLY A 61 15.29 -5.22 4.82
N ASP A 62 14.92 -5.74 5.99
CA ASP A 62 14.03 -6.90 6.12
C ASP A 62 12.54 -6.52 6.08
N ILE A 63 12.24 -5.25 5.91
CA ILE A 63 10.86 -4.75 6.02
C ILE A 63 9.96 -5.34 4.93
N ARG A 64 10.53 -5.60 3.75
CA ARG A 64 9.76 -6.16 2.64
C ARG A 64 9.17 -7.53 3.00
N ASP A 65 9.97 -8.39 3.59
CA ASP A 65 9.51 -9.73 3.98
C ASP A 65 8.47 -9.64 5.09
N ALA A 66 8.71 -8.78 6.08
CA ALA A 66 7.77 -8.58 7.17
C ALA A 66 6.41 -8.09 6.64
N VAL A 67 6.43 -7.12 5.72
CA VAL A 67 5.22 -6.58 5.11
C VAL A 67 4.48 -7.66 4.33
N SER A 68 5.20 -8.44 3.54
CA SER A 68 4.61 -9.52 2.74
C SER A 68 3.98 -10.59 3.62
N ASP A 69 4.64 -10.96 4.71
CA ASP A 69 4.12 -11.96 5.65
C ASP A 69 2.82 -11.46 6.30
N ILE A 70 2.78 -10.20 6.71
CA ILE A 70 1.59 -9.62 7.32
C ILE A 70 0.45 -9.59 6.31
N ALA A 71 0.72 -9.19 5.07
CA ALA A 71 -0.29 -9.15 4.01
C ALA A 71 -0.84 -10.56 3.74
N ALA A 72 0.01 -11.57 3.74
CA ALA A 72 -0.39 -12.95 3.53
C ALA A 72 -1.30 -13.44 4.66
N GLU A 73 -1.01 -13.07 5.89
CA GLU A 73 -1.87 -13.42 7.03
C GLU A 73 -3.29 -12.86 6.87
N TYR A 74 -3.40 -11.61 6.41
CA TYR A 74 -4.71 -11.00 6.18
C TYR A 74 -5.46 -11.69 5.04
N PHE A 75 -4.76 -12.11 3.99
CA PHE A 75 -5.39 -12.84 2.91
C PHE A 75 -5.92 -14.19 3.40
N LEU A 76 -5.11 -14.91 4.17
CA LEU A 76 -5.50 -16.23 4.68
C LEU A 76 -6.67 -16.14 5.66
N GLU A 77 -6.69 -15.12 6.50
CA GLU A 77 -7.72 -14.98 7.54
C GLU A 77 -9.00 -14.36 7.03
N TYR A 78 -8.90 -13.33 6.19
CA TYR A 78 -10.06 -12.55 5.77
C TYR A 78 -10.38 -12.66 4.28
N ASN A 79 -9.56 -13.36 3.53
CA ASN A 79 -9.70 -13.51 2.09
C ASN A 79 -9.73 -12.16 1.35
N VAL A 80 -8.96 -11.19 1.84
CA VAL A 80 -8.80 -9.89 1.20
C VAL A 80 -7.38 -9.81 0.65
N PRO A 81 -7.23 -9.77 -0.70
CA PRO A 81 -5.91 -9.76 -1.31
C PRO A 81 -5.25 -8.38 -1.24
N LEU A 82 -4.25 -8.25 -0.40
CA LEU A 82 -3.44 -7.05 -0.29
C LEU A 82 -2.15 -7.25 -1.09
N ALA A 83 -1.82 -6.28 -1.93
CA ALA A 83 -0.62 -6.32 -2.77
C ALA A 83 0.32 -5.16 -2.38
N PRO A 84 1.14 -5.33 -1.35
CA PRO A 84 2.04 -4.27 -0.91
C PRO A 84 3.28 -4.18 -1.78
N VAL A 85 3.69 -2.95 -2.08
CA VAL A 85 4.91 -2.64 -2.82
C VAL A 85 5.75 -1.76 -1.91
N VAL A 86 6.97 -2.21 -1.58
CA VAL A 86 7.84 -1.49 -0.64
C VAL A 86 9.02 -0.89 -1.39
N TYR A 87 9.20 0.42 -1.22
CA TYR A 87 10.36 1.15 -1.75
C TYR A 87 11.05 1.89 -0.62
N SER A 88 12.39 1.91 -0.65
CA SER A 88 13.14 2.77 0.25
C SER A 88 13.13 4.22 -0.25
N LEU A 89 13.45 5.13 0.64
CA LEU A 89 13.56 6.55 0.28
C LEU A 89 14.58 6.74 -0.85
N PHE A 90 15.69 6.01 -0.81
CA PHE A 90 16.70 6.07 -1.86
C PHE A 90 16.14 5.64 -3.21
N GLU A 91 15.45 4.50 -3.25
CA GLU A 91 14.85 4.00 -4.49
C GLU A 91 13.79 4.96 -5.03
N TYR A 92 12.96 5.50 -4.15
CA TYR A 92 11.93 6.46 -4.53
C TYR A 92 12.55 7.71 -5.17
N THR A 93 13.55 8.29 -4.51
CA THR A 93 14.21 9.50 -4.99
C THR A 93 14.88 9.25 -6.34
N LYS A 94 15.57 8.13 -6.49
CA LYS A 94 16.24 7.80 -7.75
C LYS A 94 15.26 7.62 -8.90
N ASN A 95 14.17 6.92 -8.65
CA ASN A 95 13.17 6.70 -9.70
C ASN A 95 12.46 8.00 -10.09
N LYS A 96 12.22 8.90 -9.14
CA LYS A 96 11.67 10.23 -9.44
C LYS A 96 12.61 11.04 -10.33
N GLU A 97 13.90 11.04 -10.00
CA GLU A 97 14.91 11.74 -10.79
C GLU A 97 14.95 11.23 -12.22
N LEU A 98 14.69 9.94 -12.43
CA LEU A 98 14.69 9.32 -13.75
C LEU A 98 13.37 9.48 -14.49
N GLY A 99 12.39 10.16 -13.91
CA GLY A 99 11.10 10.42 -14.54
C GLY A 99 10.21 9.19 -14.65
N SER A 100 10.17 8.37 -13.62
CA SER A 100 9.37 7.15 -13.62
C SER A 100 7.88 7.44 -13.76
N PHE A 101 7.26 6.84 -14.78
CA PHE A 101 5.82 6.96 -14.99
C PHE A 101 5.01 6.41 -13.78
N PHE A 102 5.47 5.32 -13.20
CA PHE A 102 4.82 4.73 -12.03
C PHE A 102 4.73 5.72 -10.88
N PHE A 103 5.83 6.40 -10.57
CA PHE A 103 5.84 7.35 -9.46
C PHE A 103 5.04 8.61 -9.76
N GLU A 104 4.99 9.03 -11.02
CA GLU A 104 4.12 10.14 -11.42
C GLU A 104 2.66 9.78 -11.18
N GLN A 105 2.24 8.59 -11.58
CA GLN A 105 0.87 8.12 -11.35
C GLN A 105 0.57 7.99 -9.87
N LEU A 106 1.50 7.46 -9.11
CA LEU A 106 1.35 7.30 -7.67
C LEU A 106 1.11 8.65 -6.97
N GLU A 107 1.86 9.68 -7.37
CA GLU A 107 1.71 11.01 -6.78
C GLU A 107 0.37 11.65 -7.14
N LYS A 108 -0.13 11.39 -8.34
CA LYS A 108 -1.41 11.94 -8.78
C LYS A 108 -2.62 11.23 -8.18
N GLU A 109 -2.56 9.91 -8.09
CA GLU A 109 -3.71 9.07 -7.74
C GLU A 109 -3.66 8.48 -6.34
N GLY A 110 -2.48 8.38 -5.73
CA GLY A 110 -2.31 7.73 -4.44
C GLY A 110 -3.08 8.44 -3.33
N ILE A 111 -3.70 7.62 -2.47
CA ILE A 111 -4.47 8.12 -1.33
C ILE A 111 -3.72 7.76 -0.05
N ALA A 112 -3.38 8.76 0.75
CA ALA A 112 -2.66 8.53 2.00
C ALA A 112 -3.52 7.72 2.98
N LEU A 113 -2.91 6.69 3.57
CA LEU A 113 -3.57 5.82 4.53
C LEU A 113 -3.09 6.04 5.98
#